data_173a2939981de3236bd2d030e98ba39f
#
_entry.id   173a2939981de3236bd2d030e98ba39f
#
_cell.length_a   1.000
_cell.length_b   1.000
_cell.length_c   1.000
_cell.angle_alpha   90.00
_cell.angle_beta   90.00
_cell.angle_gamma   90.00
#
_symmetry.space_group_name_H-M   'P 1'
#
loop_
_entity.id
_entity.type
_entity.pdbx_description
1 polymer ?
#
loop_
_entity_poly.entity_id
_entity_poly.type
_entity_poly.pdbx_seq_one_letter_code
_entity_poly.pdbx_strand_id
1 'polypeptide(L)'
;MLLLPKFDYYEPREMSEALKLMSKMKTSAKIIAGGTDVLVNMKKGLISPKSLVNVARISELSDVEPSNGTISIGSGLIVEKLTEFDIIKKKLPILFKAARVLGSPLVRNRATIGGN
;
A
#
# COMPACT_ATOMS: atom_id res chain seq x y z
N MET A 1 18.76 3.80 19.48
CA MET A 1 17.95 2.99 18.55
C MET A 1 16.47 3.20 18.82
N LEU A 2 15.72 3.53 17.78
CA LEU A 2 14.27 3.67 17.90
C LEU A 2 13.61 2.29 17.75
N LEU A 3 12.92 1.85 18.79
CA LEU A 3 12.22 0.58 18.79
C LEU A 3 10.75 0.81 18.37
N LEU A 4 10.19 -0.18 17.69
CA LEU A 4 8.76 -0.18 17.42
C LEU A 4 7.98 -0.46 18.71
N PRO A 5 6.83 0.20 18.94
CA PRO A 5 5.94 -0.17 20.03
C PRO A 5 5.37 -1.57 19.78
N LYS A 6 4.85 -2.20 20.83
CA LYS A 6 4.17 -3.49 20.70
C LYS A 6 2.87 -3.33 19.94
N PHE A 7 2.59 -4.28 19.06
CA PHE A 7 1.34 -4.33 18.28
C PHE A 7 1.02 -5.78 17.94
N ASP A 8 -0.26 -6.04 17.70
CA ASP A 8 -0.71 -7.29 17.11
C ASP A 8 -0.61 -7.19 15.59
N TYR A 9 -0.32 -8.30 14.93
CA TYR A 9 -0.11 -8.31 13.48
C TYR A 9 -1.04 -9.32 12.82
N TYR A 10 -1.72 -8.86 11.76
CA TYR A 10 -2.62 -9.66 10.95
C TYR A 10 -2.25 -9.54 9.49
N GLU A 11 -2.29 -10.65 8.75
CA GLU A 11 -1.94 -10.68 7.34
C GLU A 11 -3.03 -11.41 6.54
N PRO A 12 -4.20 -10.78 6.35
CA PRO A 12 -5.29 -11.38 5.58
C PRO A 12 -4.88 -11.58 4.12
N ARG A 13 -5.36 -12.67 3.53
CA ARG A 13 -5.14 -12.98 2.12
C ARG A 13 -6.37 -12.68 1.26
N GLU A 14 -7.51 -12.44 1.91
CA GLU A 14 -8.79 -12.17 1.27
C GLU A 14 -9.31 -10.79 1.66
N MET A 15 -9.93 -10.09 0.72
CA MET A 15 -10.53 -8.78 0.99
C MET A 15 -11.58 -8.86 2.10
N SER A 16 -12.41 -9.89 2.08
CA SER A 16 -13.46 -10.09 3.10
C SER A 16 -12.90 -10.22 4.51
N GLU A 17 -11.79 -10.91 4.66
CA GLU A 17 -11.11 -11.06 5.95
C GLU A 17 -10.55 -9.72 6.43
N ALA A 18 -9.89 -8.96 5.55
CA ALA A 18 -9.36 -7.64 5.87
C ALA A 18 -10.47 -6.67 6.31
N LEU A 19 -11.59 -6.67 5.61
CA LEU A 19 -12.76 -5.85 5.95
C LEU A 19 -13.33 -6.21 7.30
N LYS A 20 -13.43 -7.50 7.62
CA LYS A 20 -13.91 -7.97 8.95
C LYS A 20 -12.97 -7.50 10.05
N LEU A 21 -11.66 -7.64 9.88
CA LEU A 21 -10.68 -7.20 10.86
C LEU A 21 -10.77 -5.70 11.11
N MET A 22 -10.84 -4.90 10.05
CA MET A 22 -10.93 -3.44 10.16
C MET A 22 -12.25 -3.00 10.78
N SER A 23 -13.35 -3.66 10.44
CA SER A 23 -14.67 -3.39 11.03
C SER A 23 -14.70 -3.67 12.53
N LYS A 24 -14.02 -4.73 12.96
CA LYS A 24 -13.93 -5.13 14.37
C LYS A 24 -13.02 -4.20 15.17
N MET A 25 -11.84 -3.89 14.64
CA MET A 25 -10.82 -3.13 15.38
C MET A 25 -10.92 -1.63 15.20
N LYS A 26 -11.57 -1.17 14.13
CA LYS A 26 -11.79 0.27 13.84
C LYS A 26 -10.49 1.08 13.96
N THR A 27 -10.51 2.14 14.77
CA THR A 27 -9.38 3.07 14.92
C THR A 27 -8.19 2.49 15.69
N SER A 28 -8.34 1.33 16.34
CA SER A 28 -7.22 0.68 17.04
C SER A 28 -6.25 0.00 16.07
N ALA A 29 -6.68 -0.28 14.84
CA ALA A 29 -5.86 -0.90 13.81
C ALA A 29 -5.42 0.11 12.75
N LYS A 30 -4.23 -0.10 12.20
CA LYS A 30 -3.71 0.64 11.04
C LYS A 30 -3.44 -0.34 9.91
N ILE A 31 -3.89 0.03 8.71
CA ILE A 31 -3.55 -0.72 7.50
C ILE A 31 -2.09 -0.47 7.14
N ILE A 32 -1.38 -1.53 6.78
CA ILE A 32 -0.01 -1.45 6.31
C ILE A 32 0.13 -2.27 5.02
N ALA A 33 0.94 -1.80 4.09
CA ALA A 33 1.34 -2.53 2.89
C ALA A 33 2.87 -2.52 2.79
N GLY A 34 3.47 -1.53 2.13
CA GLY A 34 4.91 -1.41 2.03
C GLY A 34 5.62 -1.02 3.33
N GLY A 35 4.93 -0.35 4.22
CA GLY A 35 5.47 0.09 5.51
C GLY A 35 6.39 1.32 5.44
N THR A 36 6.56 1.91 4.28
CA THR A 36 7.52 3.01 4.07
C THR A 36 7.17 4.28 4.87
N ASP A 37 5.90 4.48 5.19
CA ASP A 37 5.44 5.60 6.03
C ASP A 37 5.04 5.12 7.43
N VAL A 38 4.23 4.06 7.52
CA VAL A 38 3.68 3.57 8.79
C VAL A 38 4.79 3.20 9.77
N LEU A 39 5.76 2.39 9.33
CA LEU A 39 6.84 1.96 10.23
C LEU A 39 7.75 3.11 10.64
N VAL A 40 8.00 4.06 9.74
CA VAL A 40 8.78 5.27 10.05
C VAL A 40 8.06 6.11 11.10
N ASN A 41 6.76 6.32 10.93
CA ASN A 41 5.96 7.09 11.87
C ASN A 41 5.85 6.41 13.24
N MET A 42 5.76 5.09 13.26
CA MET A 42 5.79 4.32 14.51
C MET A 42 7.14 4.45 15.23
N LYS A 43 8.24 4.36 14.48
CA LYS A 43 9.59 4.53 15.06
C LYS A 43 9.81 5.93 15.61
N LYS A 44 9.21 6.95 15.00
CA LYS A 44 9.26 8.33 15.45
C LYS A 44 8.31 8.61 16.62
N GLY A 45 7.47 7.65 16.99
CA GLY A 45 6.48 7.83 18.04
C GLY A 45 5.29 8.69 17.65
N LEU A 46 5.10 8.94 16.35
CA LEU A 46 3.98 9.74 15.84
C LEU A 46 2.66 8.99 15.86
N ILE A 47 2.70 7.68 15.69
CA ILE A 47 1.56 6.79 15.79
C ILE A 47 1.93 5.54 16.58
N SER A 48 0.95 4.99 17.30
CA SER A 48 1.12 3.78 18.08
C SER A 48 -0.14 2.91 18.02
N PRO A 49 -0.45 2.34 16.84
CA PRO A 49 -1.64 1.49 16.68
C PRO A 49 -1.51 0.21 17.52
N LYS A 50 -2.62 -0.28 18.05
CA LYS A 50 -2.66 -1.55 18.78
C LYS A 50 -2.46 -2.74 17.84
N SER A 51 -2.90 -2.60 16.60
CA SER A 51 -2.82 -3.67 15.60
C SER A 51 -2.43 -3.13 14.24
N LEU A 52 -1.70 -3.93 13.48
CA LEU A 52 -1.41 -3.69 12.07
C LEU A 52 -2.10 -4.76 11.24
N VAL A 53 -2.79 -4.35 10.18
CA VAL A 53 -3.40 -5.23 9.19
C VAL A 53 -2.65 -5.06 7.88
N ASN A 54 -1.84 -6.04 7.54
CA ASN A 54 -1.05 -6.03 6.32
C ASN A 54 -1.90 -6.54 5.15
N VAL A 55 -2.13 -5.67 4.17
CA VAL A 55 -2.95 -5.97 2.99
C VAL A 55 -2.13 -6.32 1.75
N ALA A 56 -0.81 -6.41 1.87
CA ALA A 56 0.08 -6.68 0.75
C ALA A 56 -0.15 -8.06 0.10
N ARG A 57 -0.78 -9.00 0.81
CA ARG A 57 -1.07 -10.35 0.31
C ARG A 57 -2.43 -10.49 -0.37
N ILE A 58 -3.20 -9.42 -0.45
CA ILE A 58 -4.51 -9.42 -1.12
C ILE A 58 -4.30 -9.15 -2.60
N SER A 59 -4.38 -10.20 -3.43
CA SER A 59 -4.08 -10.12 -4.86
C SER A 59 -4.95 -9.13 -5.62
N GLU A 60 -6.22 -9.01 -5.27
CA GLU A 60 -7.18 -8.07 -5.87
C GLU A 60 -6.71 -6.62 -5.83
N LEU A 61 -5.90 -6.27 -4.84
CA LEU A 61 -5.39 -4.90 -4.66
C LEU A 61 -4.20 -4.58 -5.55
N SER A 62 -3.73 -5.53 -6.38
CA SER A 62 -2.56 -5.35 -7.26
C SER A 62 -2.92 -5.37 -8.74
N ASP A 63 -4.21 -5.38 -9.09
CA ASP A 63 -4.65 -5.50 -10.47
C ASP A 63 -4.65 -4.16 -11.20
N VAL A 64 -4.38 -4.21 -12.50
CA VAL A 64 -4.52 -3.08 -13.43
C VAL A 64 -5.45 -3.53 -14.55
N GLU A 65 -6.63 -2.92 -14.63
CA GLU A 65 -7.66 -3.33 -15.61
C GLU A 65 -8.19 -2.14 -16.39
N PRO A 66 -7.90 -2.06 -17.71
CA PRO A 66 -8.52 -1.08 -18.58
C PRO A 66 -9.96 -1.51 -18.90
N SER A 67 -10.88 -0.57 -18.89
CA SER A 67 -12.29 -0.81 -19.20
C SER A 67 -12.96 0.48 -19.69
N ASN A 68 -13.49 0.47 -20.92
CA ASN A 68 -14.35 1.53 -21.48
C ASN A 68 -13.93 2.97 -21.14
N GLY A 69 -12.70 3.34 -21.46
CA GLY A 69 -12.19 4.69 -21.24
C GLY A 69 -11.68 4.97 -19.83
N THR A 70 -11.69 3.97 -18.96
CA THR A 70 -11.11 4.06 -17.61
C THR A 70 -10.04 3.01 -17.42
N ILE A 71 -9.14 3.25 -16.45
CA ILE A 71 -8.16 2.27 -16.02
C ILE A 71 -8.31 2.11 -14.51
N SER A 72 -8.69 0.92 -14.08
CA SER A 72 -8.76 0.58 -12.66
C SER A 72 -7.39 0.13 -12.19
N ILE A 73 -6.88 0.74 -11.13
CA ILE A 73 -5.57 0.40 -10.56
C ILE A 73 -5.77 0.01 -9.10
N GLY A 74 -5.34 -1.18 -8.74
CA GLY A 74 -5.41 -1.66 -7.37
C GLY A 74 -4.56 -0.79 -6.44
N SER A 75 -5.11 -0.42 -5.29
CA SER A 75 -4.44 0.46 -4.33
C SER A 75 -3.16 -0.15 -3.73
N GLY A 76 -3.05 -1.47 -3.73
CA GLY A 76 -1.89 -2.21 -3.25
C GLY A 76 -0.80 -2.43 -4.31
N LEU A 77 -0.98 -1.91 -5.52
CA LEU A 77 0.04 -2.03 -6.56
C LEU A 77 1.30 -1.27 -6.12
N ILE A 78 2.43 -1.96 -6.15
CA ILE A 78 3.73 -1.37 -5.83
C ILE A 78 4.07 -0.29 -6.87
N VAL A 79 4.53 0.87 -6.41
CA VAL A 79 4.80 2.03 -7.26
C VAL A 79 5.73 1.69 -8.43
N GLU A 80 6.80 0.92 -8.19
CA GLU A 80 7.72 0.51 -9.25
C GLU A 80 7.00 -0.28 -10.36
N LYS A 81 6.01 -1.08 -10.01
CA LYS A 81 5.27 -1.90 -10.98
C LYS A 81 4.38 -1.08 -11.91
N LEU A 82 4.00 0.15 -11.54
CA LEU A 82 3.29 1.05 -12.46
C LEU A 82 4.07 1.30 -13.74
N THR A 83 5.39 1.33 -13.65
CA THR A 83 6.26 1.61 -14.80
C THR A 83 6.39 0.43 -15.75
N GLU A 84 5.91 -0.76 -15.37
CA GLU A 84 5.95 -1.97 -16.19
C GLU A 84 4.74 -2.09 -17.13
N PHE A 85 3.72 -1.25 -16.96
CA PHE A 85 2.50 -1.30 -17.78
C PHE A 85 2.53 -0.27 -18.91
N ASP A 86 2.57 -0.75 -20.14
CA ASP A 86 2.54 0.13 -21.33
C ASP A 86 1.32 1.03 -21.35
N ILE A 87 0.16 0.53 -20.90
CA ILE A 87 -1.07 1.32 -20.88
C ILE A 87 -0.96 2.52 -19.94
N ILE A 88 -0.26 2.37 -18.81
CA ILE A 88 0.00 3.47 -17.87
C ILE A 88 0.90 4.51 -18.54
N LYS A 89 1.97 4.07 -19.20
CA LYS A 89 2.89 4.97 -19.91
C LYS A 89 2.18 5.77 -21.00
N LYS A 90 1.32 5.11 -21.78
CA LYS A 90 0.62 5.71 -22.92
C LYS A 90 -0.57 6.59 -22.53
N LYS A 91 -1.37 6.12 -21.58
CA LYS A 91 -2.64 6.76 -21.21
C LYS A 91 -2.56 7.66 -19.98
N LEU A 92 -1.61 7.40 -19.09
CA LEU A 92 -1.42 8.15 -17.85
C LEU A 92 0.05 8.58 -17.70
N PRO A 93 0.57 9.39 -18.66
CA PRO A 93 1.99 9.73 -18.69
C PRO A 93 2.46 10.50 -17.45
N ILE A 94 1.60 11.32 -16.85
CA ILE A 94 1.94 12.05 -15.61
C ILE A 94 2.13 11.08 -14.46
N LEU A 95 1.23 10.11 -14.31
CA LEU A 95 1.35 9.07 -13.27
C LEU A 95 2.61 8.22 -13.48
N PHE A 96 2.88 7.83 -14.72
CA PHE A 96 4.08 7.08 -15.07
C PHE A 96 5.37 7.83 -14.68
N LYS A 97 5.46 9.11 -15.03
CA LYS A 97 6.62 9.96 -14.69
C LYS A 97 6.76 10.13 -13.16
N ALA A 98 5.66 10.38 -12.46
CA ALA A 98 5.66 10.52 -11.01
C ALA A 98 6.15 9.24 -10.33
N ALA A 99 5.68 8.08 -10.79
CA ALA A 99 6.10 6.78 -10.24
C ALA A 99 7.60 6.55 -10.40
N ARG A 100 8.21 7.03 -11.49
CA ARG A 100 9.64 6.87 -11.75
C ARG A 100 10.54 7.68 -10.84
N VAL A 101 10.04 8.76 -10.26
CA VAL A 101 10.84 9.70 -9.45
C VAL A 101 10.46 9.72 -7.97
N LEU A 102 9.46 8.95 -7.57
CA LEU A 102 9.03 8.87 -6.17
C LEU A 102 10.15 8.29 -5.31
N GLY A 103 10.59 9.04 -4.31
CA GLY A 103 11.58 8.59 -3.33
C GLY A 103 12.83 7.97 -3.97
N SER A 104 13.28 6.88 -3.39
CA SER A 104 14.42 6.08 -3.89
C SER A 104 13.93 4.77 -4.52
N PRO A 105 14.80 4.04 -5.26
CA PRO A 105 14.44 2.70 -5.75
C PRO A 105 14.00 1.75 -4.63
N LEU A 106 14.60 1.82 -3.46
CA LEU A 106 14.21 1.01 -2.30
C LEU A 106 12.77 1.33 -1.86
N VAL A 107 12.42 2.60 -1.81
CA VAL A 107 11.07 3.06 -1.45
C VAL A 107 10.08 2.64 -2.53
N ARG A 108 10.37 2.88 -3.82
CA ARG A 108 9.48 2.53 -4.93
C ARG A 108 9.16 1.04 -5.01
N ASN A 109 10.09 0.18 -4.61
CA ASN A 109 9.89 -1.27 -4.61
C ASN A 109 9.01 -1.77 -3.46
N ARG A 110 8.66 -0.92 -2.52
CA ARG A 110 7.81 -1.26 -1.37
C ARG A 110 6.56 -0.41 -1.26
N ALA A 111 6.65 0.87 -1.56
CA ALA A 111 5.51 1.79 -1.51
C ALA A 111 4.42 1.36 -2.48
N THR A 112 3.18 1.57 -2.07
CA THR A 112 2.00 1.28 -2.90
C THR A 112 1.30 2.57 -3.30
N ILE A 113 0.48 2.48 -4.34
CA ILE A 113 -0.27 3.65 -4.83
C ILE A 113 -1.24 4.18 -3.77
N GLY A 114 -1.93 3.29 -3.07
CA GLY A 114 -2.88 3.68 -2.04
C GLY A 114 -2.23 4.10 -0.73
N GLY A 115 -0.99 3.68 -0.49
CA GLY A 115 -0.26 4.04 0.73
C GLY A 115 0.42 5.40 0.66
N ASN A 116 0.62 5.88 -0.53
CA ASN A 116 1.34 7.14 -0.75
C ASN A 116 0.50 8.37 -0.41
#